data_675e5073bef7ffbedc55a3168fcdbb5b
#
_entry.id   675e5073bef7ffbedc55a3168fcdbb5b
#
_cell.length_a   1.000
_cell.length_b   1.000
_cell.length_c   1.000
_cell.angle_alpha   90.00
_cell.angle_beta   90.00
_cell.angle_gamma   90.00
#
_symmetry.space_group_name_H-M   'P 1'
#
loop_
_entity.id
_entity.type
_entity.pdbx_description
1 polymer ?
#
loop_
_entity_poly.entity_id
_entity_poly.type
_entity_poly.pdbx_seq_one_letter_code
_entity_poly.pdbx_strand_id
1 'polypeptide(L)'
;MIRRFYKEVTLGVEPGGYQVLLDGRGVKTVGGAAQIVPTAALGEALAAEWRQQGDTIDPASLPLRDMADYAIDVITPDPAAIAEGLIAYAETDTLCYRADPDEPLHAHQHAVWEPLLAAFEAAHGITLVRVSGVLHRPQPEASLAVLRQRLAALDPFALAGVQTMTTLAASLVTALSALDAAHADEPRALWQAVCLEEEWQADLWGRDWEAEERRARREADFLRAYGFARLARVEPKG
;
A
#
# COMPACT_ATOMS: atom_id res chain seq x y z
N MET A 1 5.64 -17.50 -22.95
CA MET A 1 5.43 -18.21 -21.66
C MET A 1 6.73 -18.88 -21.26
N ILE A 2 7.17 -18.71 -20.02
CA ILE A 2 8.40 -19.32 -19.49
C ILE A 2 8.00 -20.61 -18.80
N ARG A 3 8.53 -21.77 -19.26
CA ARG A 3 8.32 -23.04 -18.54
C ARG A 3 9.00 -22.99 -17.19
N ARG A 4 8.37 -23.57 -16.17
CA ARG A 4 8.99 -23.74 -14.86
C ARG A 4 10.28 -24.54 -15.01
N PHE A 5 11.39 -23.93 -14.58
CA PHE A 5 12.76 -24.45 -14.78
C PHE A 5 13.38 -24.95 -13.47
N TYR A 6 12.63 -24.95 -12.37
CA TYR A 6 13.08 -25.37 -11.04
C TYR A 6 12.10 -26.40 -10.46
N LYS A 7 12.59 -27.17 -9.51
CA LYS A 7 11.83 -28.20 -8.78
C LYS A 7 11.66 -27.79 -7.31
N GLU A 8 12.72 -27.29 -6.70
CA GLU A 8 12.78 -26.95 -5.29
C GLU A 8 12.78 -25.43 -5.09
N VAL A 9 12.03 -24.97 -4.07
CA VAL A 9 11.99 -23.57 -3.64
C VAL A 9 12.30 -23.52 -2.15
N THR A 10 13.42 -22.93 -1.80
CA THR A 10 13.89 -22.78 -0.41
C THR A 10 14.15 -21.32 -0.08
N LEU A 11 14.31 -21.02 1.20
CA LEU A 11 14.71 -19.69 1.68
C LEU A 11 16.15 -19.78 2.21
N GLY A 12 17.03 -18.98 1.64
CA GLY A 12 18.41 -18.80 2.08
C GLY A 12 18.55 -17.60 3.00
N VAL A 13 19.53 -17.68 3.90
CA VAL A 13 19.95 -16.54 4.74
C VAL A 13 21.17 -15.90 4.08
N GLU A 14 21.10 -14.62 3.81
CA GLU A 14 22.13 -13.84 3.12
C GLU A 14 22.56 -12.63 3.97
N PRO A 15 23.74 -12.08 3.72
CA PRO A 15 24.11 -10.81 4.34
C PRO A 15 23.06 -9.74 4.02
N GLY A 16 22.39 -9.24 5.05
CA GLY A 16 21.35 -8.22 4.92
C GLY A 16 19.90 -8.74 4.85
N GLY A 17 19.67 -10.06 4.89
CA GLY A 17 18.30 -10.58 4.92
C GLY A 17 18.14 -12.01 4.42
N TYR A 18 17.11 -12.20 3.62
CA TYR A 18 16.66 -13.51 3.16
C TYR A 18 16.44 -13.48 1.64
N GLN A 19 16.79 -14.56 0.97
CA GLN A 19 16.63 -14.69 -0.49
C GLN A 19 15.93 -16.00 -0.83
N VAL A 20 14.97 -15.92 -1.76
CA VAL A 20 14.37 -17.14 -2.33
C VAL A 20 15.38 -17.81 -3.25
N LEU A 21 15.54 -19.12 -3.07
CA LEU A 21 16.40 -19.95 -3.88
C LEU A 21 15.57 -20.94 -4.70
N LEU A 22 15.82 -20.97 -6.02
CA LEU A 22 15.24 -21.93 -6.97
C LEU A 22 16.32 -22.94 -7.35
N ASP A 23 16.18 -24.19 -6.92
CA ASP A 23 17.21 -25.23 -7.03
C ASP A 23 18.60 -24.74 -6.55
N GLY A 24 18.61 -24.04 -5.39
CA GLY A 24 19.81 -23.49 -4.78
C GLY A 24 20.37 -22.20 -5.42
N ARG A 25 19.71 -21.64 -6.44
CA ARG A 25 20.10 -20.39 -7.10
C ARG A 25 19.23 -19.23 -6.62
N GLY A 26 19.86 -18.17 -6.12
CA GLY A 26 19.17 -16.97 -5.65
C GLY A 26 18.38 -16.27 -6.75
N VAL A 27 17.13 -15.91 -6.45
CA VAL A 27 16.28 -15.11 -7.34
C VAL A 27 16.89 -13.71 -7.46
N LYS A 28 16.88 -13.18 -8.68
CA LYS A 28 17.29 -11.80 -8.98
C LYS A 28 16.09 -10.95 -9.35
N THR A 29 16.20 -9.66 -9.07
CA THR A 29 15.24 -8.66 -9.53
C THR A 29 15.26 -8.52 -11.06
N VAL A 30 14.28 -7.84 -11.62
CA VAL A 30 14.26 -7.48 -13.05
C VAL A 30 15.48 -6.64 -13.41
N GLY A 31 15.97 -5.77 -12.51
CA GLY A 31 17.19 -4.99 -12.68
C GLY A 31 18.49 -5.79 -12.54
N GLY A 32 18.40 -7.08 -12.15
CA GLY A 32 19.54 -7.98 -12.03
C GLY A 32 20.24 -8.00 -10.67
N ALA A 33 19.76 -7.24 -9.69
CA ALA A 33 20.22 -7.28 -8.31
C ALA A 33 19.81 -8.59 -7.61
N ALA A 34 20.49 -8.96 -6.52
CA ALA A 34 20.00 -10.04 -5.67
C ALA A 34 18.70 -9.62 -4.99
N GLN A 35 17.64 -10.43 -5.07
CA GLN A 35 16.36 -10.14 -4.42
C GLN A 35 16.43 -10.54 -2.94
N ILE A 36 17.08 -9.69 -2.13
CA ILE A 36 17.23 -9.89 -0.69
C ILE A 36 16.18 -9.06 0.03
N VAL A 37 15.36 -9.70 0.87
CA VAL A 37 14.30 -9.07 1.64
C VAL A 37 14.62 -9.07 3.13
N PRO A 38 14.13 -8.07 3.91
CA PRO A 38 14.61 -7.82 5.26
C PRO A 38 14.22 -8.89 6.29
N THR A 39 13.14 -9.63 6.05
CA THR A 39 12.59 -10.57 7.03
C THR A 39 12.37 -11.96 6.46
N ALA A 40 12.48 -12.98 7.31
CA ALA A 40 12.14 -14.36 6.94
C ALA A 40 10.65 -14.48 6.55
N ALA A 41 9.76 -13.74 7.20
CA ALA A 41 8.33 -13.77 6.93
C ALA A 41 8.02 -13.30 5.49
N LEU A 42 8.64 -12.19 5.06
CA LEU A 42 8.50 -11.73 3.68
C LEU A 42 9.15 -12.70 2.69
N GLY A 43 10.34 -13.23 3.01
CA GLY A 43 11.00 -14.24 2.19
C GLY A 43 10.16 -15.49 1.98
N GLU A 44 9.51 -16.00 3.01
CA GLU A 44 8.60 -17.14 2.90
C GLU A 44 7.35 -16.83 2.10
N ALA A 45 6.79 -15.61 2.20
CA ALA A 45 5.67 -15.19 1.38
C ALA A 45 6.05 -15.15 -0.12
N LEU A 46 7.23 -14.64 -0.47
CA LEU A 46 7.75 -14.69 -1.83
C LEU A 46 7.99 -16.14 -2.28
N ALA A 47 8.59 -16.97 -1.43
CA ALA A 47 8.82 -18.39 -1.73
C ALA A 47 7.51 -19.13 -2.00
N ALA A 48 6.43 -18.78 -1.30
CA ALA A 48 5.11 -19.34 -1.51
C ALA A 48 4.57 -19.03 -2.92
N GLU A 49 4.76 -17.81 -3.44
CA GLU A 49 4.39 -17.46 -4.82
C GLU A 49 5.12 -18.36 -5.85
N TRP A 50 6.43 -18.57 -5.65
CA TRP A 50 7.21 -19.45 -6.52
C TRP A 50 6.79 -20.93 -6.41
N ARG A 51 6.45 -21.41 -5.21
CA ARG A 51 5.96 -22.80 -5.01
C ARG A 51 4.65 -23.05 -5.72
N GLN A 52 3.77 -22.05 -5.78
CA GLN A 52 2.44 -22.13 -6.38
C GLN A 52 2.46 -22.09 -7.91
N GLN A 53 3.59 -21.80 -8.56
CA GLN A 53 3.69 -21.84 -10.01
C GLN A 53 3.43 -23.25 -10.55
N GLY A 54 2.64 -23.34 -11.63
CA GLY A 54 2.40 -24.60 -12.36
C GLY A 54 3.57 -24.99 -13.27
N ASP A 55 3.28 -25.73 -14.35
CA ASP A 55 4.27 -26.10 -15.37
C ASP A 55 4.83 -24.88 -16.14
N THR A 56 4.10 -23.78 -16.09
CA THR A 56 4.45 -22.50 -16.70
C THR A 56 4.41 -21.42 -15.61
N ILE A 57 5.41 -20.55 -15.64
CA ILE A 57 5.45 -19.39 -14.73
C ILE A 57 4.47 -18.35 -15.26
N ASP A 58 3.53 -17.96 -14.40
CA ASP A 58 2.62 -16.83 -14.64
C ASP A 58 3.12 -15.59 -13.87
N PRO A 59 3.69 -14.60 -14.55
CA PRO A 59 4.17 -13.38 -13.89
C PRO A 59 3.07 -12.63 -13.12
N ALA A 60 1.82 -12.68 -13.58
CA ALA A 60 0.71 -11.99 -12.91
C ALA A 60 0.38 -12.59 -11.53
N SER A 61 0.82 -13.80 -11.25
CA SER A 61 0.66 -14.48 -9.97
C SER A 61 1.84 -14.31 -9.00
N LEU A 62 2.76 -13.37 -9.28
CA LEU A 62 3.97 -13.05 -8.49
C LEU A 62 3.95 -11.59 -7.97
N PRO A 63 2.85 -11.07 -7.43
CA PRO A 63 2.74 -9.66 -7.08
C PRO A 63 3.67 -9.24 -5.93
N LEU A 64 3.94 -10.09 -4.96
CA LEU A 64 4.89 -9.77 -3.87
C LEU A 64 6.32 -9.71 -4.40
N ARG A 65 6.67 -10.62 -5.32
CA ARG A 65 7.95 -10.59 -6.02
C ARG A 65 8.12 -9.28 -6.78
N ASP A 66 7.11 -8.81 -7.49
CA ASP A 66 7.19 -7.55 -8.24
C ASP A 66 7.31 -6.33 -7.31
N MET A 67 6.65 -6.34 -6.17
CA MET A 67 6.80 -5.30 -5.15
C MET A 67 8.21 -5.32 -4.53
N ALA A 68 8.79 -6.49 -4.31
CA ALA A 68 10.16 -6.61 -3.80
C ALA A 68 11.19 -6.11 -4.84
N ASP A 69 10.99 -6.44 -6.13
CA ASP A 69 11.81 -5.92 -7.22
C ASP A 69 11.75 -4.39 -7.28
N TYR A 70 10.55 -3.82 -7.17
CA TYR A 70 10.35 -2.39 -7.17
C TYR A 70 11.02 -1.71 -5.97
N ALA A 71 10.90 -2.30 -4.77
CA ALA A 71 11.56 -1.79 -3.57
C ALA A 71 13.09 -1.75 -3.73
N ILE A 72 13.68 -2.79 -4.33
CA ILE A 72 15.13 -2.92 -4.51
C ILE A 72 15.62 -2.03 -5.66
N ASP A 73 14.99 -2.14 -6.84
CA ASP A 73 15.51 -1.54 -8.07
C ASP A 73 15.16 -0.05 -8.20
N VAL A 74 14.04 0.40 -7.62
CA VAL A 74 13.51 1.75 -7.81
C VAL A 74 13.55 2.58 -6.53
N ILE A 75 13.02 2.04 -5.41
CA ILE A 75 12.93 2.84 -4.18
C ILE A 75 14.28 2.95 -3.48
N THR A 76 15.02 1.85 -3.34
CA THR A 76 16.30 1.85 -2.61
C THR A 76 17.31 2.87 -3.16
N PRO A 77 17.44 3.11 -4.48
CA PRO A 77 18.31 4.14 -5.00
C PRO A 77 17.93 5.57 -4.63
N ASP A 78 16.63 5.87 -4.53
CA ASP A 78 16.14 7.23 -4.20
C ASP A 78 14.80 7.18 -3.44
N PRO A 79 14.81 6.79 -2.16
CA PRO A 79 13.59 6.76 -1.35
C PRO A 79 13.00 8.14 -1.08
N ALA A 80 13.83 9.20 -1.15
CA ALA A 80 13.38 10.56 -0.92
C ALA A 80 12.46 11.07 -2.05
N ALA A 81 12.80 10.77 -3.30
CA ALA A 81 11.93 11.10 -4.44
C ALA A 81 10.56 10.42 -4.35
N ILE A 82 10.54 9.15 -3.93
CA ILE A 82 9.28 8.42 -3.74
C ILE A 82 8.46 9.03 -2.60
N ALA A 83 9.08 9.31 -1.46
CA ALA A 83 8.42 9.94 -0.32
C ALA A 83 7.82 11.31 -0.70
N GLU A 84 8.57 12.15 -1.43
CA GLU A 84 8.06 13.45 -1.87
C GLU A 84 6.89 13.31 -2.86
N GLY A 85 6.93 12.34 -3.77
CA GLY A 85 5.81 12.02 -4.65
C GLY A 85 4.53 11.65 -3.89
N LEU A 86 4.66 11.02 -2.72
CA LEU A 86 3.51 10.65 -1.88
C LEU A 86 2.91 11.85 -1.13
N ILE A 87 3.68 12.91 -0.87
CA ILE A 87 3.17 14.12 -0.22
C ILE A 87 2.10 14.80 -1.08
N ALA A 88 2.20 14.72 -2.40
CA ALA A 88 1.16 15.24 -3.29
C ALA A 88 -0.22 14.62 -3.03
N TYR A 89 -0.27 13.35 -2.60
CA TYR A 89 -1.53 12.72 -2.19
C TYR A 89 -2.06 13.26 -0.86
N ALA A 90 -1.20 13.70 0.06
CA ALA A 90 -1.66 14.35 1.28
C ALA A 90 -2.29 15.72 1.01
N GLU A 91 -1.81 16.45 0.00
CA GLU A 91 -2.37 17.73 -0.39
C GLU A 91 -3.79 17.62 -0.98
N THR A 92 -4.09 16.48 -1.62
CA THR A 92 -5.37 16.20 -2.27
C THR A 92 -6.00 14.90 -1.78
N ASP A 93 -5.79 14.58 -0.51
CA ASP A 93 -6.23 13.32 0.09
C ASP A 93 -7.76 13.15 -0.03
N THR A 94 -8.19 11.99 -0.51
CA THR A 94 -9.61 11.66 -0.71
C THR A 94 -10.45 11.97 0.52
N LEU A 95 -9.95 11.66 1.73
CA LEU A 95 -10.71 11.87 2.97
C LEU A 95 -10.89 13.35 3.31
N CYS A 96 -10.08 14.23 2.73
CA CYS A 96 -10.15 15.66 2.95
C CYS A 96 -11.11 16.38 1.99
N TYR A 97 -11.38 15.79 0.82
CA TYR A 97 -12.26 16.40 -0.19
C TYR A 97 -13.65 15.80 -0.12
N ARG A 98 -14.66 16.66 0.08
CA ARG A 98 -16.04 16.24 0.35
C ARG A 98 -16.99 16.90 -0.62
N ALA A 99 -18.14 16.29 -0.79
CA ALA A 99 -19.29 16.86 -1.49
C ALA A 99 -19.69 18.21 -0.88
N ASP A 100 -20.53 18.97 -1.56
CA ASP A 100 -21.05 20.21 -1.04
C ASP A 100 -21.93 19.95 0.20
N PRO A 101 -21.94 20.86 1.19
CA PRO A 101 -22.67 20.66 2.45
C PRO A 101 -24.17 20.37 2.29
N ASP A 102 -24.77 20.82 1.19
CA ASP A 102 -26.19 20.64 0.88
C ASP A 102 -26.49 19.24 0.28
N GLU A 103 -25.48 18.47 -0.08
CA GLU A 103 -25.65 17.15 -0.66
C GLU A 103 -25.76 16.05 0.40
N PRO A 104 -26.66 15.05 0.22
CA PRO A 104 -26.77 13.91 1.14
C PRO A 104 -25.46 13.14 1.33
N LEU A 105 -24.63 13.06 0.29
CA LEU A 105 -23.31 12.43 0.32
C LEU A 105 -22.39 13.08 1.35
N HIS A 106 -22.43 14.43 1.50
CA HIS A 106 -21.60 15.15 2.49
C HIS A 106 -21.82 14.64 3.91
N ALA A 107 -23.07 14.46 4.32
CA ALA A 107 -23.39 13.97 5.67
C ALA A 107 -22.84 12.55 5.88
N HIS A 108 -22.90 11.70 4.85
CA HIS A 108 -22.38 10.35 4.91
C HIS A 108 -20.84 10.33 4.96
N GLN A 109 -20.18 11.11 4.09
CA GLN A 109 -18.71 11.30 4.12
C GLN A 109 -18.27 11.83 5.51
N HIS A 110 -18.95 12.82 6.05
CA HIS A 110 -18.63 13.37 7.37
C HIS A 110 -18.70 12.30 8.46
N ALA A 111 -19.78 11.51 8.48
CA ALA A 111 -19.97 10.47 9.50
C ALA A 111 -18.88 9.38 9.46
N VAL A 112 -18.36 9.04 8.26
CA VAL A 112 -17.38 7.97 8.08
C VAL A 112 -15.95 8.50 8.12
N TRP A 113 -15.66 9.61 7.44
CA TRP A 113 -14.28 10.08 7.25
C TRP A 113 -13.76 10.96 8.40
N GLU A 114 -14.64 11.72 9.07
CA GLU A 114 -14.21 12.61 10.17
C GLU A 114 -13.56 11.87 11.33
N PRO A 115 -14.12 10.74 11.83
CA PRO A 115 -13.46 9.97 12.88
C PRO A 115 -12.09 9.44 12.47
N LEU A 116 -11.91 9.02 11.20
CA LEU A 116 -10.64 8.52 10.68
C LEU A 116 -9.58 9.63 10.62
N LEU A 117 -9.97 10.81 10.09
CA LEU A 117 -9.07 11.97 10.03
C LEU A 117 -8.70 12.45 11.43
N ALA A 118 -9.67 12.56 12.34
CA ALA A 118 -9.42 13.00 13.72
C ALA A 118 -8.48 12.04 14.46
N ALA A 119 -8.65 10.73 14.29
CA ALA A 119 -7.74 9.72 14.85
C ALA A 119 -6.34 9.83 14.27
N PHE A 120 -6.20 9.99 12.95
CA PHE A 120 -4.93 10.18 12.28
C PHE A 120 -4.22 11.47 12.72
N GLU A 121 -4.94 12.60 12.78
CA GLU A 121 -4.42 13.87 13.26
C GLU A 121 -3.90 13.77 14.70
N ALA A 122 -4.67 13.14 15.56
CA ALA A 122 -4.28 12.95 16.97
C ALA A 122 -3.03 12.06 17.09
N ALA A 123 -2.94 10.99 16.30
CA ALA A 123 -1.80 10.06 16.33
C ALA A 123 -0.50 10.71 15.85
N HIS A 124 -0.58 11.64 14.89
CA HIS A 124 0.59 12.28 14.28
C HIS A 124 0.84 13.72 14.78
N GLY A 125 -0.03 14.28 15.60
CA GLY A 125 0.08 15.67 16.07
C GLY A 125 -0.03 16.71 14.95
N ILE A 126 -0.85 16.47 13.95
CA ILE A 126 -1.03 17.32 12.77
C ILE A 126 -2.48 17.79 12.64
N THR A 127 -2.71 18.69 11.71
CA THR A 127 -4.05 19.13 11.30
C THR A 127 -4.16 19.11 9.79
N LEU A 128 -5.27 18.60 9.24
CA LEU A 128 -5.55 18.57 7.81
C LEU A 128 -6.76 19.45 7.50
N VAL A 129 -6.72 20.17 6.40
CA VAL A 129 -7.83 21.05 5.95
C VAL A 129 -8.85 20.18 5.23
N ARG A 130 -10.13 20.27 5.68
CA ARG A 130 -11.28 19.69 4.97
C ARG A 130 -11.75 20.68 3.91
N VAL A 131 -12.00 20.19 2.72
CA VAL A 131 -12.43 20.98 1.56
C VAL A 131 -13.76 20.45 1.08
N SER A 132 -14.77 21.33 0.96
CA SER A 132 -16.01 21.02 0.25
C SER A 132 -16.02 21.76 -1.08
N GLY A 133 -16.46 21.07 -2.14
CA GLY A 133 -16.44 21.58 -3.50
C GLY A 133 -15.07 21.43 -4.18
N VAL A 134 -14.90 22.14 -5.31
CA VAL A 134 -13.77 21.91 -6.26
C VAL A 134 -12.56 22.83 -6.06
N LEU A 135 -12.63 23.78 -5.13
CA LEU A 135 -11.55 24.74 -4.91
C LEU A 135 -10.45 24.13 -4.06
N HIS A 136 -9.27 23.97 -4.64
CA HIS A 136 -8.10 23.52 -3.92
C HIS A 136 -7.76 24.47 -2.76
N ARG A 137 -7.46 23.90 -1.60
CA ARG A 137 -6.89 24.58 -0.44
C ARG A 137 -5.62 23.86 -0.01
N PRO A 138 -4.48 24.56 0.10
CA PRO A 138 -3.24 23.91 0.51
C PRO A 138 -3.34 23.37 1.93
N GLN A 139 -2.70 22.24 2.16
CA GLN A 139 -2.54 21.68 3.49
C GLN A 139 -1.46 22.46 4.28
N PRO A 140 -1.54 22.52 5.62
CA PRO A 140 -0.55 23.19 6.44
C PRO A 140 0.85 22.58 6.23
N GLU A 141 1.84 23.40 5.91
CA GLU A 141 3.22 22.93 5.68
C GLU A 141 3.81 22.20 6.89
N ALA A 142 3.43 22.60 8.11
CA ALA A 142 3.83 21.91 9.34
C ALA A 142 3.32 20.44 9.35
N SER A 143 2.09 20.20 8.89
CA SER A 143 1.53 18.86 8.76
C SER A 143 2.25 18.04 7.69
N LEU A 144 2.49 18.65 6.51
CA LEU A 144 3.23 17.99 5.43
C LEU A 144 4.67 17.64 5.84
N ALA A 145 5.33 18.49 6.62
CA ALA A 145 6.67 18.22 7.13
C ALA A 145 6.70 16.99 8.06
N VAL A 146 5.70 16.83 8.92
CA VAL A 146 5.58 15.61 9.76
C VAL A 146 5.37 14.36 8.92
N LEU A 147 4.52 14.44 7.88
CA LEU A 147 4.28 13.30 6.98
C LEU A 147 5.55 12.95 6.18
N ARG A 148 6.32 13.95 5.70
CA ARG A 148 7.64 13.72 5.07
C ARG A 148 8.59 12.96 6.00
N GLN A 149 8.68 13.39 7.27
CA GLN A 149 9.52 12.69 8.26
C GLN A 149 9.05 11.27 8.50
N ARG A 150 7.73 11.04 8.56
CA ARG A 150 7.15 9.71 8.73
C ARG A 150 7.49 8.79 7.55
N LEU A 151 7.38 9.29 6.30
CA LEU A 151 7.73 8.53 5.11
C LEU A 151 9.23 8.25 5.04
N ALA A 152 10.07 9.25 5.35
CA ALA A 152 11.53 9.11 5.34
C ALA A 152 12.05 8.09 6.38
N ALA A 153 11.27 7.79 7.41
CA ALA A 153 11.61 6.78 8.42
C ALA A 153 11.25 5.34 8.00
N LEU A 154 10.55 5.16 6.88
CA LEU A 154 10.20 3.84 6.36
C LEU A 154 11.38 3.23 5.61
N ASP A 155 11.56 1.93 5.76
CA ASP A 155 12.45 1.18 4.89
C ASP A 155 11.86 1.08 3.46
N PRO A 156 12.68 0.80 2.43
CA PRO A 156 12.21 0.76 1.05
C PRO A 156 11.05 -0.22 0.79
N PHE A 157 10.98 -1.33 1.49
CA PHE A 157 9.91 -2.32 1.31
C PHE A 157 8.60 -1.84 1.93
N ALA A 158 8.64 -1.29 3.14
CA ALA A 158 7.48 -0.67 3.76
C ALA A 158 6.98 0.52 2.91
N LEU A 159 7.90 1.33 2.37
CA LEU A 159 7.57 2.45 1.49
C LEU A 159 6.92 1.99 0.18
N ALA A 160 7.36 0.85 -0.40
CA ALA A 160 6.70 0.25 -1.58
C ALA A 160 5.24 -0.10 -1.31
N GLY A 161 4.97 -0.73 -0.17
CA GLY A 161 3.60 -1.06 0.23
C GLY A 161 2.75 0.19 0.48
N VAL A 162 3.30 1.20 1.18
CA VAL A 162 2.61 2.49 1.41
C VAL A 162 2.33 3.19 0.09
N GLN A 163 3.26 3.24 -0.85
CA GLN A 163 3.05 3.84 -2.16
C GLN A 163 1.91 3.15 -2.92
N THR A 164 1.91 1.82 -2.95
CA THR A 164 0.85 1.05 -3.62
C THR A 164 -0.51 1.32 -2.98
N MET A 165 -0.61 1.28 -1.65
CA MET A 165 -1.84 1.60 -0.92
C MET A 165 -2.31 3.03 -1.19
N THR A 166 -1.40 4.01 -1.13
CA THR A 166 -1.70 5.42 -1.38
C THR A 166 -2.25 5.64 -2.78
N THR A 167 -1.61 5.05 -3.78
CA THR A 167 -2.04 5.19 -5.18
C THR A 167 -3.42 4.57 -5.41
N LEU A 168 -3.68 3.38 -4.85
CA LEU A 168 -4.97 2.69 -4.99
C LEU A 168 -6.11 3.44 -4.30
N ALA A 169 -5.84 4.01 -3.12
CA ALA A 169 -6.82 4.72 -2.29
C ALA A 169 -6.93 6.22 -2.66
N ALA A 170 -6.00 6.76 -3.45
CA ALA A 170 -5.79 8.20 -3.62
C ALA A 170 -5.76 8.95 -2.26
N SER A 171 -5.19 8.30 -1.22
CA SER A 171 -5.16 8.79 0.15
C SER A 171 -3.91 8.30 0.88
N LEU A 172 -3.04 9.22 1.27
CA LEU A 172 -1.88 8.93 2.11
C LEU A 172 -2.32 8.64 3.55
N VAL A 173 -3.36 9.33 4.02
CA VAL A 173 -3.96 9.09 5.35
C VAL A 173 -4.40 7.65 5.48
N THR A 174 -5.17 7.13 4.51
CA THR A 174 -5.63 5.74 4.49
C THR A 174 -4.46 4.75 4.50
N ALA A 175 -3.45 5.00 3.68
CA ALA A 175 -2.29 4.10 3.56
C ALA A 175 -1.47 4.04 4.85
N LEU A 176 -1.18 5.18 5.47
CA LEU A 176 -0.44 5.24 6.74
C LEU A 176 -1.26 4.69 7.90
N SER A 177 -2.57 4.99 7.95
CA SER A 177 -3.47 4.39 8.94
C SER A 177 -3.51 2.87 8.82
N ALA A 178 -3.55 2.33 7.60
CA ALA A 178 -3.49 0.89 7.36
C ALA A 178 -2.15 0.30 7.82
N LEU A 179 -1.02 0.96 7.53
CA LEU A 179 0.31 0.50 7.98
C LEU A 179 0.41 0.43 9.50
N ASP A 180 -0.24 1.35 10.22
CA ASP A 180 -0.21 1.46 11.67
C ASP A 180 -1.37 0.69 12.36
N ALA A 181 -2.22 0.00 11.58
CA ALA A 181 -3.34 -0.78 12.09
C ALA A 181 -2.93 -1.81 13.15
N ALA A 182 -3.64 -1.82 14.26
CA ALA A 182 -3.39 -2.76 15.36
C ALA A 182 -4.04 -4.14 15.09
N HIS A 183 -5.17 -4.14 14.39
CA HIS A 183 -5.95 -5.35 14.10
C HIS A 183 -5.99 -5.67 12.60
N ALA A 184 -6.11 -6.94 12.26
CA ALA A 184 -5.99 -7.44 10.88
C ALA A 184 -7.17 -7.05 9.97
N ASP A 185 -8.31 -6.67 10.54
CA ASP A 185 -9.52 -6.25 9.84
C ASP A 185 -9.58 -4.74 9.55
N GLU A 186 -8.81 -3.93 10.30
CA GLU A 186 -8.79 -2.46 10.12
C GLU A 186 -8.42 -2.01 8.70
N PRO A 187 -7.41 -2.58 8.00
CA PRO A 187 -7.08 -2.15 6.64
C PRO A 187 -8.22 -2.33 5.64
N ARG A 188 -9.03 -3.38 5.82
CA ARG A 188 -10.24 -3.60 4.99
C ARG A 188 -11.29 -2.53 5.27
N ALA A 189 -11.53 -2.21 6.54
CA ALA A 189 -12.47 -1.15 6.92
C ALA A 189 -12.03 0.23 6.40
N LEU A 190 -10.72 0.53 6.43
CA LEU A 190 -10.13 1.74 5.86
C LEU A 190 -10.32 1.81 4.34
N TRP A 191 -10.11 0.68 3.64
CA TRP A 191 -10.38 0.59 2.21
C TRP A 191 -11.84 0.85 1.88
N GLN A 192 -12.77 0.22 2.61
CA GLN A 192 -14.21 0.44 2.43
C GLN A 192 -14.59 1.90 2.69
N ALA A 193 -14.00 2.51 3.71
CA ALA A 193 -14.25 3.92 4.02
C ALA A 193 -13.79 4.86 2.90
N VAL A 194 -12.60 4.65 2.32
CA VAL A 194 -12.10 5.52 1.25
C VAL A 194 -12.87 5.31 -0.06
N CYS A 195 -13.46 4.13 -0.30
CA CYS A 195 -14.30 3.85 -1.46
C CYS A 195 -15.77 4.30 -1.31
N LEU A 196 -16.12 4.96 -0.20
CA LEU A 196 -17.50 5.35 0.14
C LEU A 196 -18.23 6.09 -1.00
N GLU A 197 -17.54 6.99 -1.68
CA GLU A 197 -18.15 7.76 -2.78
C GLU A 197 -18.45 6.88 -4.00
N GLU A 198 -17.54 5.97 -4.35
CA GLU A 198 -17.76 5.00 -5.43
C GLU A 198 -18.95 4.08 -5.12
N GLU A 199 -19.07 3.64 -3.86
CA GLU A 199 -20.20 2.81 -3.40
C GLU A 199 -21.52 3.59 -3.42
N TRP A 200 -21.50 4.83 -2.95
CA TRP A 200 -22.66 5.73 -3.00
C TRP A 200 -23.16 5.91 -4.43
N GLN A 201 -22.27 6.16 -5.38
CA GLN A 201 -22.62 6.31 -6.79
C GLN A 201 -23.17 5.00 -7.37
N ALA A 202 -22.57 3.85 -7.03
CA ALA A 202 -23.05 2.55 -7.49
C ALA A 202 -24.48 2.24 -6.97
N ASP A 203 -24.78 2.62 -5.73
CA ASP A 203 -26.12 2.45 -5.17
C ASP A 203 -27.17 3.35 -5.85
N LEU A 204 -26.78 4.56 -6.28
CA LEU A 204 -27.68 5.48 -6.99
C LEU A 204 -27.90 5.13 -8.46
N TRP A 205 -26.86 4.72 -9.18
CA TRP A 205 -26.89 4.56 -10.63
C TRP A 205 -27.05 3.10 -11.08
N GLY A 206 -26.97 2.16 -10.14
CA GLY A 206 -26.99 0.73 -10.41
C GLY A 206 -25.58 0.12 -10.42
N ARG A 207 -25.51 -1.13 -9.95
CA ARG A 207 -24.25 -1.91 -9.87
C ARG A 207 -23.96 -2.58 -11.19
N ASP A 208 -22.78 -2.31 -11.75
CA ASP A 208 -22.23 -2.99 -12.91
C ASP A 208 -21.22 -4.05 -12.50
N TRP A 209 -21.35 -5.26 -13.04
CA TRP A 209 -20.52 -6.40 -12.65
C TRP A 209 -19.01 -6.19 -12.95
N GLU A 210 -18.67 -5.52 -14.05
CA GLU A 210 -17.27 -5.20 -14.37
C GLU A 210 -16.68 -4.21 -13.39
N ALA A 211 -17.47 -3.21 -12.95
CA ALA A 211 -17.06 -2.27 -11.92
C ALA A 211 -16.87 -2.94 -10.56
N GLU A 212 -17.77 -3.87 -10.20
CA GLU A 212 -17.63 -4.69 -8.98
C GLU A 212 -16.36 -5.53 -9.01
N GLU A 213 -16.07 -6.20 -10.13
CA GLU A 213 -14.85 -7.00 -10.27
C GLU A 213 -13.59 -6.15 -10.17
N ARG A 214 -13.57 -4.95 -10.78
CA ARG A 214 -12.45 -4.01 -10.65
C ARG A 214 -12.25 -3.54 -9.21
N ARG A 215 -13.34 -3.24 -8.48
CA ARG A 215 -13.29 -2.86 -7.05
C ARG A 215 -12.73 -3.99 -6.20
N ALA A 216 -13.21 -5.21 -6.40
CA ALA A 216 -12.72 -6.38 -5.68
C ALA A 216 -11.22 -6.63 -5.92
N ARG A 217 -10.74 -6.45 -7.16
CA ARG A 217 -9.31 -6.54 -7.47
C ARG A 217 -8.50 -5.46 -6.77
N ARG A 218 -8.95 -4.19 -6.81
CA ARG A 218 -8.28 -3.07 -6.12
C ARG A 218 -8.22 -3.29 -4.60
N GLU A 219 -9.29 -3.80 -3.99
CA GLU A 219 -9.29 -4.18 -2.58
C GLU A 219 -8.25 -5.26 -2.30
N ALA A 220 -8.23 -6.33 -3.10
CA ALA A 220 -7.25 -7.40 -2.95
C ALA A 220 -5.81 -6.90 -3.08
N ASP A 221 -5.56 -5.96 -4.02
CA ASP A 221 -4.25 -5.36 -4.23
C ASP A 221 -3.85 -4.43 -3.07
N PHE A 222 -4.79 -3.66 -2.53
CA PHE A 222 -4.57 -2.83 -1.34
C PHE A 222 -4.19 -3.69 -0.11
N LEU A 223 -4.95 -4.74 0.15
CA LEU A 223 -4.69 -5.65 1.27
C LEU A 223 -3.38 -6.43 1.09
N ARG A 224 -3.02 -6.76 -0.14
CA ARG A 224 -1.73 -7.39 -0.46
C ARG A 224 -0.57 -6.44 -0.19
N ALA A 225 -0.68 -5.18 -0.60
CA ALA A 225 0.32 -4.15 -0.34
C ALA A 225 0.50 -3.88 1.16
N TYR A 226 -0.60 -3.85 1.90
CA TYR A 226 -0.58 -3.81 3.36
C TYR A 226 0.17 -5.02 3.95
N GLY A 227 -0.19 -6.24 3.52
CA GLY A 227 0.47 -7.47 3.96
C GLY A 227 1.97 -7.47 3.67
N PHE A 228 2.36 -7.02 2.48
CA PHE A 228 3.75 -6.87 2.08
C PHE A 228 4.51 -5.92 3.01
N ALA A 229 3.98 -4.71 3.24
CA ALA A 229 4.60 -3.73 4.12
C ALA A 229 4.73 -4.25 5.57
N ARG A 230 3.71 -4.96 6.07
CA ARG A 230 3.74 -5.59 7.39
C ARG A 230 4.80 -6.68 7.51
N LEU A 231 4.89 -7.56 6.52
CA LEU A 231 5.86 -8.65 6.49
C LEU A 231 7.30 -8.15 6.37
N ALA A 232 7.51 -6.98 5.77
CA ALA A 232 8.82 -6.35 5.66
C ALA A 232 9.33 -5.75 6.97
N ARG A 233 8.45 -5.41 7.91
CA ARG A 233 8.86 -4.75 9.17
C ARG A 233 9.61 -5.72 10.06
N VAL A 234 10.83 -5.34 10.41
CA VAL A 234 11.59 -6.02 11.44
C VAL A 234 10.97 -5.63 12.78
N GLU A 235 10.39 -6.58 13.51
CA GLU A 235 9.93 -6.31 14.85
C GLU A 235 11.14 -5.92 15.72
N PRO A 236 11.07 -4.80 16.49
CA PRO A 236 12.11 -4.47 17.42
C PRO A 236 12.27 -5.67 18.37
N LYS A 237 13.49 -6.21 18.47
CA LYS A 237 13.80 -7.23 19.47
C LYS A 237 13.51 -6.60 20.83
N GLY A 238 12.45 -7.10 21.49
CA GLY A 238 12.10 -6.73 22.86
C GLY A 238 13.24 -7.00 23.85
#